data_dd42b83ccc2a0ca65c055b1832de97dd
#
_entry.id   dd42b83ccc2a0ca65c055b1832de97dd
#
_cell.length_a   1.000
_cell.length_b   1.000
_cell.length_c   1.000
_cell.angle_alpha   90.00
_cell.angle_beta   90.00
_cell.angle_gamma   90.00
#
_symmetry.space_group_name_H-M   'P 1'
#
loop_
_entity.id
_entity.type
_entity.pdbx_description
1 polymer ?
#
loop_
_entity_poly.entity_id
_entity_poly.type
_entity_poly.pdbx_seq_one_letter_code
_entity_poly.pdbx_strand_id
1 'polypeptide(L)'
;MIMENTQEPNLQYVLFCNEFVENSGQVSILGVLDGADVRGTLKRGEPMPRKMFPLKLVLGINAPLGVHQVELGITRPSGGVMTTIDLENFEISAGEVVHRCIATLDMEVDENGLYTFTVFLNGLAIGLAVLPMSFTVDFVD
;
A
#
# COMPACT_ATOMS: atom_id res chain seq x y z
N MET A 1 -31.21 23.99 10.15
CA MET A 1 -30.77 22.65 10.56
C MET A 1 -29.35 22.45 10.10
N ILE A 2 -28.47 22.28 11.04
CA ILE A 2 -27.07 22.03 10.73
C ILE A 2 -26.94 20.54 10.46
N MET A 3 -26.67 20.21 9.21
CA MET A 3 -26.25 18.84 8.90
C MET A 3 -24.80 18.70 9.36
N GLU A 4 -24.62 18.05 10.46
CA GLU A 4 -23.29 17.61 10.82
C GLU A 4 -22.79 16.72 9.69
N ASN A 5 -21.65 17.06 9.14
CA ASN A 5 -21.01 16.20 8.16
C ASN A 5 -20.39 15.02 8.94
N THR A 6 -21.23 14.02 9.18
CA THR A 6 -20.79 12.78 9.82
C THR A 6 -20.23 11.81 8.79
N GLN A 7 -19.51 12.34 7.83
CA GLN A 7 -18.90 11.49 6.82
C GLN A 7 -17.89 10.56 7.49
N GLU A 8 -18.19 9.27 7.46
CA GLU A 8 -17.25 8.27 7.91
C GLU A 8 -16.02 8.24 7.00
N PRO A 9 -14.83 8.14 7.57
CA PRO A 9 -13.62 7.98 6.75
C PRO A 9 -13.73 6.73 5.89
N ASN A 10 -13.31 6.86 4.64
CA ASN A 10 -13.24 5.70 3.76
C ASN A 10 -12.05 5.79 2.81
N LEU A 11 -11.63 4.63 2.35
CA LEU A 11 -10.60 4.52 1.33
C LEU A 11 -11.26 4.63 -0.03
N GLN A 12 -10.92 5.67 -0.78
CA GLN A 12 -11.51 5.92 -2.08
C GLN A 12 -10.86 5.08 -3.17
N TYR A 13 -9.53 5.00 -3.14
CA TYR A 13 -8.78 4.17 -4.08
C TYR A 13 -7.41 3.81 -3.52
N VAL A 14 -6.87 2.70 -4.04
CA VAL A 14 -5.47 2.30 -3.87
C VAL A 14 -4.96 1.87 -5.24
N LEU A 15 -3.86 2.46 -5.68
CA LEU A 15 -3.20 2.07 -6.92
C LEU A 15 -1.76 1.70 -6.63
N PHE A 16 -1.36 0.53 -7.12
CA PHE A 16 0.03 0.10 -7.10
C PHE A 16 0.66 0.44 -8.44
N CYS A 17 1.88 0.96 -8.43
CA CYS A 17 2.51 1.42 -9.67
C CYS A 17 4.02 1.25 -9.65
N ASN A 18 4.62 1.33 -10.83
CA ASN A 18 6.07 1.31 -10.99
C ASN A 18 6.68 2.66 -10.66
N GLU A 19 6.00 3.74 -11.04
CA GLU A 19 6.51 5.09 -10.88
C GLU A 19 5.37 6.09 -10.76
N PHE A 20 5.63 7.19 -10.08
CA PHE A 20 4.74 8.33 -10.07
C PHE A 20 5.54 9.61 -10.26
N VAL A 21 4.91 10.62 -10.87
CA VAL A 21 5.53 11.93 -11.07
C VAL A 21 4.57 12.99 -10.54
N GLU A 22 5.05 13.80 -9.62
CA GLU A 22 4.30 14.94 -9.10
C GLU A 22 4.66 16.20 -9.89
N ASN A 23 3.64 16.93 -10.35
CA ASN A 23 3.84 18.17 -11.07
C ASN A 23 2.65 19.08 -10.84
N SER A 24 2.90 20.25 -10.24
CA SER A 24 1.90 21.31 -10.02
C SER A 24 0.63 20.79 -9.33
N GLY A 25 0.79 19.97 -8.28
CA GLY A 25 -0.32 19.43 -7.52
C GLY A 25 -1.01 18.24 -8.16
N GLN A 26 -0.55 17.81 -9.34
CA GLN A 26 -1.05 16.62 -10.01
C GLN A 26 -0.05 15.48 -9.87
N VAL A 27 -0.58 14.25 -9.83
CA VAL A 27 0.23 13.04 -9.83
C VAL A 27 -0.08 12.24 -11.09
N SER A 28 0.97 11.96 -11.85
CA SER A 28 0.89 11.05 -12.99
C SER A 28 1.41 9.69 -12.55
N ILE A 29 0.64 8.65 -12.82
CA ILE A 29 0.97 7.29 -12.46
C ILE A 29 1.42 6.55 -13.70
N LEU A 30 2.59 5.93 -13.63
CA LEU A 30 3.18 5.17 -14.73
C LEU A 30 3.26 3.71 -14.34
N GLY A 31 2.69 2.85 -15.20
CA GLY A 31 2.75 1.41 -14.99
C GLY A 31 1.95 0.93 -13.79
N VAL A 32 0.62 0.95 -13.90
CA VAL A 32 -0.24 0.39 -12.86
C VAL A 32 0.01 -1.10 -12.74
N LEU A 33 0.20 -1.57 -11.51
CA LEU A 33 0.46 -2.99 -11.23
C LEU A 33 -0.81 -3.66 -10.76
N ASP A 34 -1.23 -4.69 -11.48
CA ASP A 34 -2.32 -5.59 -11.08
C ASP A 34 -1.76 -6.84 -10.38
N GLY A 35 -0.46 -7.01 -10.43
CA GLY A 35 0.29 -8.09 -9.81
C GLY A 35 1.78 -7.88 -10.04
N ALA A 36 2.60 -8.67 -9.35
CA ALA A 36 4.03 -8.58 -9.51
C ALA A 36 4.67 -9.97 -9.49
N ASP A 37 5.72 -10.15 -10.29
CA ASP A 37 6.52 -11.36 -10.32
C ASP A 37 7.92 -11.04 -9.81
N VAL A 38 8.30 -11.67 -8.70
CA VAL A 38 9.60 -11.48 -8.07
C VAL A 38 10.44 -12.73 -8.31
N ARG A 39 11.63 -12.55 -8.87
CA ARG A 39 12.53 -13.66 -9.19
C ARG A 39 13.79 -13.60 -8.35
N GLY A 40 14.19 -14.76 -7.84
CA GLY A 40 15.43 -14.94 -7.14
C GLY A 40 16.22 -16.10 -7.69
N THR A 41 17.54 -16.09 -7.51
CA THR A 41 18.41 -17.21 -7.83
C THR A 41 18.89 -17.85 -6.54
N LEU A 42 18.98 -19.19 -6.52
CA LEU A 42 19.35 -19.95 -5.36
C LEU A 42 20.29 -21.09 -5.78
N LYS A 43 21.42 -21.22 -5.08
CA LYS A 43 22.27 -22.38 -5.22
C LYS A 43 21.69 -23.52 -4.37
N ARG A 44 21.90 -24.75 -4.83
CA ARG A 44 21.42 -25.93 -4.10
C ARG A 44 22.01 -25.95 -2.69
N GLY A 45 21.14 -26.20 -1.72
CA GLY A 45 21.53 -26.27 -0.31
C GLY A 45 21.51 -24.94 0.43
N GLU A 46 21.28 -23.82 -0.26
CA GLU A 46 21.12 -22.54 0.38
C GLU A 46 19.68 -22.35 0.89
N PRO A 47 19.49 -21.59 1.97
CA PRO A 47 18.13 -21.26 2.43
C PRO A 47 17.41 -20.39 1.40
N MET A 48 16.08 -20.44 1.39
CA MET A 48 15.27 -19.61 0.50
C MET A 48 15.62 -18.13 0.68
N PRO A 49 15.95 -17.44 -0.41
CA PRO A 49 16.30 -16.03 -0.31
C PRO A 49 15.05 -15.20 -0.01
N ARG A 50 15.24 -14.15 0.76
CA ARG A 50 14.23 -13.12 0.94
C ARG A 50 14.47 -12.05 -0.09
N LYS A 51 13.46 -11.77 -0.90
CA LYS A 51 13.54 -10.73 -1.91
C LYS A 51 12.77 -9.51 -1.47
N MET A 52 13.45 -8.38 -1.55
CA MET A 52 12.81 -7.08 -1.36
C MET A 52 12.30 -6.59 -2.71
N PHE A 53 11.06 -6.18 -2.72
CA PHE A 53 10.42 -5.62 -3.91
C PHE A 53 10.07 -4.15 -3.62
N PRO A 54 10.62 -3.20 -4.41
CA PRO A 54 10.25 -1.80 -4.25
C PRO A 54 8.84 -1.60 -4.79
N LEU A 55 7.94 -1.21 -3.91
CA LEU A 55 6.53 -1.02 -4.23
C LEU A 55 6.15 0.43 -4.03
N LYS A 56 5.54 1.01 -5.06
CA LYS A 56 4.99 2.37 -4.99
C LYS A 56 3.49 2.29 -5.02
N LEU A 57 2.85 3.07 -4.18
CA LEU A 57 1.40 3.09 -4.11
C LEU A 57 0.87 4.51 -3.87
N VAL A 58 -0.34 4.73 -4.39
CA VAL A 58 -1.06 5.98 -4.23
C VAL A 58 -2.41 5.67 -3.62
N LEU A 59 -2.72 6.33 -2.52
CA LEU A 59 -3.98 6.16 -1.80
C LEU A 59 -4.81 7.44 -1.88
N GLY A 60 -6.11 7.30 -2.05
CA GLY A 60 -7.05 8.39 -1.87
C GLY A 60 -7.93 8.11 -0.67
N ILE A 61 -7.92 9.01 0.30
CA ILE A 61 -8.63 8.84 1.56
C ILE A 61 -9.63 9.97 1.74
N ASN A 62 -10.90 9.62 1.91
CA ASN A 62 -11.93 10.57 2.34
C ASN A 62 -11.88 10.61 3.86
N ALA A 63 -11.74 11.81 4.42
CA ALA A 63 -11.72 11.98 5.86
C ALA A 63 -12.41 13.27 6.27
N PRO A 64 -12.99 13.32 7.48
CA PRO A 64 -13.59 14.54 7.98
C PRO A 64 -12.52 15.58 8.32
N LEU A 65 -12.97 16.81 8.60
CA LEU A 65 -12.07 17.87 9.04
C LEU A 65 -11.28 17.42 10.27
N GLY A 66 -10.01 17.80 10.32
CA GLY A 66 -9.13 17.51 11.44
C GLY A 66 -7.84 16.86 11.05
N VAL A 67 -7.08 16.46 12.06
CA VAL A 67 -5.78 15.81 11.91
C VAL A 67 -5.95 14.29 11.96
N HIS A 68 -5.30 13.61 11.02
CA HIS A 68 -5.41 12.16 10.88
C HIS A 68 -4.04 11.51 10.73
N GLN A 69 -3.93 10.28 11.19
CA GLN A 69 -2.75 9.43 11.04
C GLN A 69 -3.08 8.25 10.15
N VAL A 70 -2.27 8.02 9.12
CA VAL A 70 -2.43 6.91 8.18
C VAL A 70 -1.37 5.86 8.44
N GLU A 71 -1.81 4.62 8.60
CA GLU A 71 -0.94 3.44 8.72
C GLU A 71 -1.33 2.41 7.67
N LEU A 72 -0.36 1.63 7.24
CA LEU A 72 -0.55 0.55 6.29
C LEU A 72 -0.12 -0.77 6.92
N GLY A 73 -1.05 -1.72 6.97
CA GLY A 73 -0.75 -3.08 7.42
C GLY A 73 -0.61 -4.01 6.23
N ILE A 74 0.43 -4.81 6.22
CA ILE A 74 0.68 -5.77 5.14
C ILE A 74 0.55 -7.19 5.70
N THR A 75 -0.28 -7.99 5.04
CA THR A 75 -0.56 -9.37 5.43
C THR A 75 -0.14 -10.32 4.32
N ARG A 76 0.57 -11.39 4.71
CA ARG A 76 1.00 -12.44 3.79
C ARG A 76 -0.17 -13.28 3.28
N PRO A 77 -0.01 -13.97 2.12
CA PRO A 77 -1.04 -14.89 1.65
C PRO A 77 -1.44 -15.96 2.67
N SER A 78 -0.49 -16.40 3.50
CA SER A 78 -0.77 -17.38 4.57
C SER A 78 -1.56 -16.81 5.75
N GLY A 79 -1.76 -15.47 5.79
CA GLY A 79 -2.51 -14.79 6.86
C GLY A 79 -1.63 -14.15 7.92
N GLY A 80 -0.31 -14.36 7.88
CA GLY A 80 0.61 -13.75 8.83
C GLY A 80 0.78 -12.26 8.57
N VAL A 81 0.72 -11.45 9.63
CA VAL A 81 1.00 -10.02 9.52
C VAL A 81 2.51 -9.83 9.36
N MET A 82 2.91 -9.17 8.27
CA MET A 82 4.31 -8.87 8.02
C MET A 82 4.77 -7.67 8.82
N THR A 83 4.04 -6.56 8.66
CA THR A 83 4.43 -5.29 9.24
C THR A 83 3.27 -4.31 9.21
N THR A 84 3.38 -3.31 10.05
CA THR A 84 2.53 -2.12 10.02
C THR A 84 3.45 -0.92 9.86
N ILE A 85 3.16 -0.07 8.92
CA ILE A 85 4.01 1.07 8.56
C ILE A 85 3.22 2.36 8.75
N ASP A 86 3.81 3.31 9.48
CA ASP A 86 3.27 4.66 9.55
C ASP A 86 3.59 5.37 8.24
N LEU A 87 2.55 5.81 7.52
CA LEU A 87 2.74 6.49 6.25
C LEU A 87 2.89 7.98 6.44
N GLU A 88 1.90 8.63 7.05
CA GLU A 88 1.97 10.07 7.29
C GLU A 88 0.88 10.53 8.27
N ASN A 89 1.07 11.75 8.78
CA ASN A 89 0.02 12.50 9.43
C ASN A 89 -0.39 13.63 8.47
N PHE A 90 -1.69 13.88 8.38
CA PHE A 90 -2.20 14.91 7.51
C PHE A 90 -3.39 15.63 8.14
N GLU A 91 -3.69 16.81 7.62
CA GLU A 91 -4.83 17.60 8.08
C GLU A 91 -5.79 17.82 6.91
N ILE A 92 -7.07 17.59 7.15
CA ILE A 92 -8.15 17.96 6.23
C ILE A 92 -8.70 19.30 6.68
N SER A 93 -8.54 20.31 5.82
CA SER A 93 -9.04 21.66 6.04
C SER A 93 -10.40 21.84 5.37
N ALA A 94 -11.10 22.92 5.68
CA ALA A 94 -12.40 23.23 5.11
C ALA A 94 -12.32 23.28 3.58
N GLY A 95 -13.25 22.61 2.90
CA GLY A 95 -13.30 22.54 1.44
C GLY A 95 -12.55 21.37 0.85
N GLU A 96 -11.79 20.64 1.64
CA GLU A 96 -11.10 19.44 1.22
C GLU A 96 -11.83 18.22 1.78
N VAL A 97 -11.95 17.18 0.97
CA VAL A 97 -12.59 15.93 1.41
C VAL A 97 -11.73 14.71 1.11
N VAL A 98 -10.80 14.83 0.18
CA VAL A 98 -9.92 13.71 -0.22
C VAL A 98 -8.48 14.12 0.00
N HIS A 99 -7.76 13.27 0.71
CA HIS A 99 -6.31 13.38 0.86
C HIS A 99 -5.63 12.29 0.04
N ARG A 100 -4.65 12.70 -0.76
CA ARG A 100 -3.82 11.75 -1.52
C ARG A 100 -2.54 11.50 -0.76
N CYS A 101 -2.29 10.23 -0.48
CA CYS A 101 -1.08 9.76 0.17
C CYS A 101 -0.27 8.95 -0.82
N ILE A 102 1.01 9.26 -0.94
CA ILE A 102 1.93 8.57 -1.83
C ILE A 102 2.98 7.88 -0.98
N ALA A 103 3.21 6.60 -1.22
CA ALA A 103 4.17 5.83 -0.44
C ALA A 103 5.07 4.99 -1.34
N THR A 104 6.33 4.87 -0.91
CA THR A 104 7.30 3.96 -1.49
C THR A 104 7.77 3.04 -0.37
N LEU A 105 7.63 1.75 -0.58
CA LEU A 105 8.06 0.75 0.41
C LEU A 105 8.98 -0.26 -0.22
N ASP A 106 9.89 -0.79 0.60
CA ASP A 106 10.61 -2.01 0.26
C ASP A 106 9.89 -3.17 0.95
N MET A 107 9.23 -3.98 0.16
CA MET A 107 8.41 -5.07 0.66
C MET A 107 9.14 -6.39 0.52
N GLU A 108 9.17 -7.16 1.60
CA GLU A 108 9.73 -8.51 1.55
C GLU A 108 8.70 -9.46 0.94
N VAL A 109 9.11 -10.19 -0.11
CA VAL A 109 8.26 -11.18 -0.77
C VAL A 109 8.88 -12.55 -0.57
N ASP A 110 8.17 -13.41 0.17
CA ASP A 110 8.62 -14.75 0.52
C ASP A 110 7.57 -15.83 0.26
N GLU A 111 6.40 -15.45 -0.25
CA GLU A 111 5.31 -16.38 -0.55
C GLU A 111 4.65 -16.03 -1.86
N ASN A 112 4.07 -17.02 -2.51
CA ASN A 112 3.18 -16.82 -3.66
C ASN A 112 1.76 -16.60 -3.17
N GLY A 113 1.05 -15.69 -3.81
CA GLY A 113 -0.36 -15.49 -3.56
C GLY A 113 -0.76 -14.04 -3.40
N LEU A 114 -1.83 -13.83 -2.65
CA LEU A 114 -2.42 -12.51 -2.49
C LEU A 114 -1.90 -11.85 -1.21
N TYR A 115 -1.16 -10.75 -1.38
CA TYR A 115 -0.77 -9.89 -0.27
C TYR A 115 -1.87 -8.87 -0.04
N THR A 116 -2.28 -8.70 1.20
CA THR A 116 -3.35 -7.77 1.57
C THR A 116 -2.75 -6.54 2.23
N PHE A 117 -3.18 -5.38 1.74
CA PHE A 117 -2.74 -4.08 2.25
C PHE A 117 -3.95 -3.42 2.90
N THR A 118 -3.93 -3.33 4.22
CA THR A 118 -5.01 -2.73 4.98
C THR A 118 -4.64 -1.31 5.35
N VAL A 119 -5.50 -0.35 5.04
CA VAL A 119 -5.29 1.05 5.37
C VAL A 119 -6.02 1.37 6.65
N PHE A 120 -5.28 1.88 7.64
CA PHE A 120 -5.82 2.32 8.92
C PHE A 120 -5.78 3.84 9.00
N LEU A 121 -6.86 4.42 9.42
CA LEU A 121 -6.94 5.84 9.73
C LEU A 121 -7.23 5.99 11.22
N ASN A 122 -6.31 6.64 11.94
CA ASN A 122 -6.41 6.80 13.39
C ASN A 122 -6.63 5.45 14.12
N GLY A 123 -5.96 4.40 13.63
CA GLY A 123 -6.06 3.05 14.20
C GLY A 123 -7.26 2.23 13.75
N LEU A 124 -8.15 2.80 12.94
CA LEU A 124 -9.35 2.10 12.44
C LEU A 124 -9.15 1.72 10.98
N ALA A 125 -9.39 0.45 10.64
CA ALA A 125 -9.31 -0.03 9.27
C ALA A 125 -10.43 0.62 8.44
N ILE A 126 -10.05 1.30 7.35
CA ILE A 126 -11.00 1.99 6.47
C ILE A 126 -11.13 1.32 5.10
N GLY A 127 -10.27 0.38 4.80
CA GLY A 127 -10.34 -0.36 3.55
C GLY A 127 -9.08 -1.18 3.34
N LEU A 128 -9.10 -1.99 2.29
CA LEU A 128 -7.96 -2.81 1.93
C LEU A 128 -7.84 -2.97 0.42
N ALA A 129 -6.65 -3.32 -0.03
CA ALA A 129 -6.39 -3.71 -1.39
C ALA A 129 -5.56 -4.98 -1.41
N VAL A 130 -5.66 -5.72 -2.48
CA VAL A 130 -4.97 -6.99 -2.63
C VAL A 130 -4.07 -6.91 -3.85
N LEU A 131 -2.82 -7.36 -3.70
CA LEU A 131 -1.87 -7.43 -4.81
C LEU A 131 -1.40 -8.88 -4.95
N PRO A 132 -1.73 -9.54 -6.06
CA PRO A 132 -1.19 -10.87 -6.35
C PRO A 132 0.30 -10.77 -6.62
N MET A 133 1.09 -11.61 -5.96
CA MET A 133 2.53 -11.66 -6.19
C MET A 133 2.97 -13.10 -6.37
N SER A 134 3.83 -13.32 -7.35
CA SER A 134 4.48 -14.60 -7.54
C SER A 134 5.95 -14.47 -7.18
N PHE A 135 6.46 -15.49 -6.53
CA PHE A 135 7.88 -15.59 -6.16
C PHE A 135 8.45 -16.82 -6.83
N THR A 136 9.29 -16.61 -7.82
CA THR A 136 9.91 -17.68 -8.59
C THR A 136 11.39 -17.76 -8.24
N VAL A 137 11.85 -18.97 -7.92
CA VAL A 137 13.25 -19.22 -7.61
C VAL A 137 13.86 -20.08 -8.71
N ASP A 138 14.91 -19.57 -9.32
CA ASP A 138 15.71 -20.31 -10.30
C ASP A 138 16.91 -20.92 -9.58
N PHE A 139 17.06 -22.25 -9.69
CA PHE A 139 18.20 -22.92 -9.08
C PHE A 139 19.37 -22.89 -10.05
N VAL A 140 20.52 -22.51 -9.55
CA VAL A 140 21.80 -22.50 -10.27
C VAL A 140 22.74 -23.50 -9.60
N ASP A 141 23.47 -24.25 -10.43
CA ASP A 141 24.45 -25.21 -9.96
C ASP A 141 25.79 -24.54 -9.55
#